data_1dbfa51a795849748f88733da9b94075
#
_entry.id   1dbfa51a795849748f88733da9b94075
#
_cell.length_a   1.000
_cell.length_b   1.000
_cell.length_c   1.000
_cell.angle_alpha   90.00
_cell.angle_beta   90.00
_cell.angle_gamma   90.00
#
_symmetry.space_group_name_H-M   'P 1'
#
loop_
_entity.id
_entity.type
_entity.pdbx_description
1 polymer ?
#
loop_
_entity_poly.entity_id
_entity_poly.type
_entity_poly.pdbx_seq_one_letter_code
_entity_poly.pdbx_strand_id
1 'polypeptide(L)'
;MPQNEVFYHSPSNSIGVTGIIFNLLEEAVTRRFGAGAWAEMLAKVDVGGYLPFDQYPDDELFRLLGALPVAPEMNAEERLRWFGRAAVPLLAERYPLIFAPHNSAESFLLTLNAILHPGGTAPADVEAGPLDLEVLEVEPPGGLVLGYRSARRLCALAEGFVTGTADYYGEQVLIQQPRCMLHGEARCALVCTFAPAA
;
A
#
# COMPACT_ATOMS: atom_id res chain seq x y z
N MET A 1 26.50 7.05 -14.02
CA MET A 1 26.12 5.70 -13.58
C MET A 1 24.64 5.58 -13.86
N PRO A 2 24.16 4.60 -14.66
CA PRO A 2 22.75 4.48 -14.93
C PRO A 2 22.01 4.11 -13.64
N GLN A 3 21.00 4.89 -13.31
CA GLN A 3 20.07 4.60 -12.22
C GLN A 3 19.38 3.28 -12.57
N ASN A 4 19.46 2.29 -11.69
CA ASN A 4 18.71 1.06 -11.77
C ASN A 4 17.22 1.41 -11.62
N GLU A 5 16.52 1.63 -12.73
CA GLU A 5 15.07 1.62 -12.73
C GLU A 5 14.61 0.21 -12.38
N VAL A 6 14.03 0.08 -11.21
CA VAL A 6 13.37 -1.16 -10.79
C VAL A 6 12.13 -1.30 -11.66
N PHE A 7 12.23 -2.10 -12.73
CA PHE A 7 11.09 -2.43 -13.56
C PHE A 7 10.22 -3.44 -12.79
N TYR A 8 9.08 -2.98 -12.32
CA TYR A 8 8.02 -3.85 -11.82
C TYR A 8 7.41 -4.59 -13.03
N HIS A 9 7.88 -5.82 -13.26
CA HIS A 9 7.28 -6.70 -14.25
C HIS A 9 6.25 -7.57 -13.55
N SER A 10 4.99 -7.44 -13.93
CA SER A 10 3.94 -8.40 -13.57
C SER A 10 4.21 -9.74 -14.25
N PRO A 11 4.19 -10.86 -13.52
CA PRO A 11 4.16 -12.17 -14.15
C PRO A 11 2.85 -12.31 -14.92
N SER A 12 2.89 -12.89 -16.11
CA SER A 12 1.79 -12.99 -17.10
C SER A 12 0.60 -13.85 -16.66
N ASN A 13 0.41 -14.11 -15.37
CA ASN A 13 -0.69 -14.90 -14.81
C ASN A 13 -1.21 -14.32 -13.48
N SER A 14 -1.03 -13.01 -13.21
CA SER A 14 -1.52 -12.38 -12.00
C SER A 14 -3.01 -12.08 -12.08
N ILE A 15 -3.75 -12.39 -11.04
CA ILE A 15 -5.08 -11.83 -10.80
C ILE A 15 -4.88 -10.31 -10.72
N GLY A 16 -5.52 -9.53 -11.59
CA GLY A 16 -5.32 -8.09 -11.71
C GLY A 16 -5.59 -7.31 -10.41
N VAL A 17 -5.30 -6.02 -10.44
CA VAL A 17 -5.64 -5.10 -9.33
C VAL A 17 -7.14 -4.80 -9.40
N THR A 18 -7.84 -4.95 -8.29
CA THR A 18 -9.27 -4.63 -8.18
C THR A 18 -9.49 -3.13 -8.36
N GLY A 19 -10.53 -2.74 -9.11
CA GLY A 19 -10.84 -1.34 -9.41
C GLY A 19 -11.02 -0.45 -8.18
N ILE A 20 -11.36 -1.01 -7.01
CA ILE A 20 -11.43 -0.23 -5.77
C ILE A 20 -10.09 0.44 -5.41
N ILE A 21 -8.96 -0.18 -5.77
CA ILE A 21 -7.62 0.40 -5.55
C ILE A 21 -7.41 1.62 -6.44
N PHE A 22 -7.86 1.55 -7.69
CA PHE A 22 -7.83 2.69 -8.61
C PHE A 22 -8.75 3.82 -8.16
N ASN A 23 -9.94 3.49 -7.63
CA ASN A 23 -10.85 4.50 -7.08
C ASN A 23 -10.26 5.17 -5.82
N LEU A 24 -9.50 4.46 -5.00
CA LEU A 24 -8.76 5.06 -3.88
C LEU A 24 -7.65 5.98 -4.39
N LEU A 25 -6.94 5.57 -5.47
CA LEU A 25 -5.92 6.42 -6.09
C LEU A 25 -6.54 7.69 -6.68
N GLU A 26 -7.66 7.57 -7.42
CA GLU A 26 -8.42 8.71 -7.93
C GLU A 26 -8.78 9.70 -6.82
N GLU A 27 -9.33 9.20 -5.72
CA GLU A 27 -9.74 10.04 -4.60
C GLU A 27 -8.53 10.70 -3.93
N ALA A 28 -7.43 9.97 -3.71
CA ALA A 28 -6.19 10.50 -3.16
C ALA A 28 -5.59 11.60 -4.05
N VAL A 29 -5.56 11.37 -5.37
CA VAL A 29 -5.09 12.34 -6.37
C VAL A 29 -5.97 13.57 -6.38
N THR A 30 -7.28 13.40 -6.41
CA THR A 30 -8.24 14.50 -6.46
C THR A 30 -8.16 15.38 -5.22
N ARG A 31 -8.03 14.79 -4.03
CA ARG A 31 -7.87 15.52 -2.76
C ARG A 31 -6.54 16.29 -2.69
N ARG A 32 -5.48 15.73 -3.23
CA ARG A 32 -4.14 16.31 -3.14
C ARG A 32 -3.81 17.32 -4.22
N PHE A 33 -4.30 17.09 -5.47
CA PHE A 33 -3.90 17.83 -6.67
C PHE A 33 -5.06 18.51 -7.39
N GLY A 34 -6.31 18.31 -6.93
CA GLY A 34 -7.51 18.90 -7.51
C GLY A 34 -8.23 18.00 -8.52
N ALA A 35 -9.48 18.37 -8.83
CA ALA A 35 -10.41 17.54 -9.60
C ALA A 35 -9.96 17.21 -11.04
N GLY A 36 -9.15 18.08 -11.66
CA GLY A 36 -8.65 17.86 -13.04
C GLY A 36 -7.48 16.88 -13.14
N ALA A 37 -6.74 16.69 -12.03
CA ALA A 37 -5.49 15.92 -12.05
C ALA A 37 -5.69 14.46 -12.45
N TRP A 38 -6.76 13.83 -11.98
CA TRP A 38 -7.08 12.45 -12.34
C TRP A 38 -7.37 12.29 -13.84
N ALA A 39 -8.19 13.17 -14.41
CA ALA A 39 -8.51 13.13 -15.83
C ALA A 39 -7.24 13.32 -16.71
N GLU A 40 -6.34 14.19 -16.29
CA GLU A 40 -5.05 14.38 -16.97
C GLU A 40 -4.16 13.13 -16.89
N MET A 41 -4.17 12.42 -15.75
CA MET A 41 -3.44 11.17 -15.59
C MET A 41 -3.99 10.08 -16.49
N LEU A 42 -5.33 9.88 -16.52
CA LEU A 42 -5.98 8.91 -17.41
C LEU A 42 -5.62 9.19 -18.88
N ALA A 43 -5.69 10.45 -19.32
CA ALA A 43 -5.34 10.84 -20.67
C ALA A 43 -3.86 10.58 -21.01
N LYS A 44 -2.93 10.79 -20.05
CA LYS A 44 -1.49 10.52 -20.24
C LYS A 44 -1.17 9.04 -20.42
N VAL A 45 -1.90 8.17 -19.76
CA VAL A 45 -1.64 6.71 -19.82
C VAL A 45 -2.58 5.98 -20.78
N ASP A 46 -3.50 6.69 -21.42
CA ASP A 46 -4.47 6.16 -22.37
C ASP A 46 -5.30 5.01 -21.80
N VAL A 47 -5.93 5.25 -20.65
CA VAL A 47 -6.82 4.30 -19.98
C VAL A 47 -8.15 4.95 -19.63
N GLY A 48 -9.19 4.11 -19.44
CA GLY A 48 -10.53 4.53 -19.06
C GLY A 48 -10.72 4.66 -17.55
N GLY A 49 -11.98 4.78 -17.14
CA GLY A 49 -12.36 4.73 -15.73
C GLY A 49 -12.39 3.30 -15.18
N TYR A 50 -12.45 3.19 -13.85
CA TYR A 50 -12.36 1.91 -13.14
C TYR A 50 -13.64 1.58 -12.38
N LEU A 51 -14.22 0.41 -12.64
CA LEU A 51 -15.34 -0.11 -11.87
C LEU A 51 -14.82 -0.84 -10.62
N PRO A 52 -15.40 -0.62 -9.44
CA PRO A 52 -14.82 -1.06 -8.16
C PRO A 52 -14.50 -2.54 -8.05
N PHE A 53 -15.32 -3.40 -8.66
CA PHE A 53 -15.22 -4.87 -8.52
C PHE A 53 -14.59 -5.58 -9.72
N ASP A 54 -14.25 -4.83 -10.78
CA ASP A 54 -13.56 -5.37 -11.93
C ASP A 54 -12.06 -5.51 -11.65
N GLN A 55 -11.41 -6.37 -12.44
CA GLN A 55 -9.96 -6.60 -12.36
C GLN A 55 -9.27 -5.90 -13.53
N TYR A 56 -8.18 -5.23 -13.25
CA TYR A 56 -7.40 -4.45 -14.22
C TYR A 56 -5.93 -4.88 -14.19
N PRO A 57 -5.20 -4.73 -15.30
CA PRO A 57 -3.78 -5.07 -15.35
C PRO A 57 -2.95 -4.33 -14.30
N ASP A 58 -2.04 -5.04 -13.65
CA ASP A 58 -1.16 -4.46 -12.62
C ASP A 58 -0.32 -3.29 -13.13
N ASP A 59 0.12 -3.32 -14.41
CA ASP A 59 0.91 -2.28 -15.03
C ASP A 59 0.17 -0.95 -15.16
N GLU A 60 -1.17 -0.96 -15.22
CA GLU A 60 -1.97 0.28 -15.23
C GLU A 60 -1.78 1.07 -13.92
N LEU A 61 -1.74 0.39 -12.77
CA LEU A 61 -1.47 1.05 -11.49
C LEU A 61 -0.10 1.74 -11.50
N PHE A 62 0.94 1.05 -12.00
CA PHE A 62 2.27 1.62 -12.07
C PHE A 62 2.36 2.79 -13.06
N ARG A 63 1.71 2.69 -14.22
CA ARG A 63 1.65 3.78 -15.19
C ARG A 63 0.95 5.01 -14.62
N LEU A 64 -0.16 4.83 -13.91
CA LEU A 64 -0.88 5.92 -13.24
C LEU A 64 -0.03 6.56 -12.13
N LEU A 65 0.62 5.76 -11.28
CA LEU A 65 1.54 6.29 -10.29
C LEU A 65 2.72 7.04 -10.94
N GLY A 66 3.19 6.56 -12.10
CA GLY A 66 4.18 7.25 -12.91
C GLY A 66 3.71 8.60 -13.45
N ALA A 67 2.41 8.76 -13.69
CA ALA A 67 1.79 9.98 -14.21
C ALA A 67 1.38 11.00 -13.13
N LEU A 68 1.59 10.69 -11.83
CA LEU A 68 1.29 11.61 -10.72
C LEU A 68 1.87 13.01 -10.99
N PRO A 69 1.10 14.10 -10.73
CA PRO A 69 1.56 15.48 -10.91
C PRO A 69 2.45 15.92 -9.72
N VAL A 70 3.46 15.13 -9.41
CA VAL A 70 4.48 15.39 -8.39
C VAL A 70 5.79 15.84 -9.05
N ALA A 71 6.68 16.41 -8.25
CA ALA A 71 8.00 16.80 -8.72
C ALA A 71 8.73 15.59 -9.35
N PRO A 72 9.52 15.80 -10.41
CA PRO A 72 10.25 14.74 -11.11
C PRO A 72 11.18 13.91 -10.22
N GLU A 73 11.54 14.45 -9.03
CA GLU A 73 12.44 13.82 -8.06
C GLU A 73 11.80 12.64 -7.32
N MET A 74 10.46 12.52 -7.31
CA MET A 74 9.78 11.39 -6.67
C MET A 74 9.99 10.11 -7.48
N ASN A 75 10.74 9.16 -6.95
CA ASN A 75 10.95 7.86 -7.56
C ASN A 75 9.71 6.94 -7.41
N ALA A 76 9.72 5.76 -8.05
CA ALA A 76 8.58 4.84 -8.07
C ALA A 76 8.18 4.36 -6.67
N GLU A 77 9.16 4.07 -5.79
CA GLU A 77 8.89 3.64 -4.42
C GLU A 77 8.26 4.75 -3.58
N GLU A 78 8.74 5.99 -3.73
CA GLU A 78 8.18 7.15 -3.03
C GLU A 78 6.74 7.42 -3.43
N ARG A 79 6.38 7.20 -4.70
CA ARG A 79 4.99 7.31 -5.20
C ARG A 79 4.11 6.21 -4.61
N LEU A 80 4.62 5.00 -4.49
CA LEU A 80 3.93 3.89 -3.82
C LEU A 80 3.72 4.18 -2.33
N ARG A 81 4.77 4.66 -1.61
CA ARG A 81 4.65 5.07 -0.20
C ARG A 81 3.62 6.18 -0.02
N TRP A 82 3.67 7.18 -0.89
CA TRP A 82 2.69 8.27 -0.88
C TRP A 82 1.26 7.72 -1.03
N PHE A 83 1.02 6.85 -2.02
CA PHE A 83 -0.30 6.28 -2.24
C PHE A 83 -0.76 5.41 -1.05
N GLY A 84 0.10 4.53 -0.54
CA GLY A 84 -0.22 3.71 0.63
C GLY A 84 -0.63 4.56 1.84
N ARG A 85 0.13 5.63 2.11
CA ARG A 85 -0.16 6.59 3.18
C ARG A 85 -1.48 7.33 2.96
N ALA A 86 -1.73 7.82 1.75
CA ALA A 86 -2.92 8.57 1.40
C ALA A 86 -4.20 7.71 1.39
N ALA A 87 -4.09 6.41 1.14
CA ALA A 87 -5.22 5.49 1.10
C ALA A 87 -5.85 5.23 2.48
N VAL A 88 -5.08 5.32 3.57
CA VAL A 88 -5.56 4.96 4.91
C VAL A 88 -6.73 5.83 5.38
N PRO A 89 -6.66 7.18 5.38
CA PRO A 89 -7.81 8.00 5.79
C PRO A 89 -9.03 7.77 4.89
N LEU A 90 -8.85 7.50 3.59
CA LEU A 90 -9.95 7.19 2.67
C LEU A 90 -10.63 5.87 3.02
N LEU A 91 -9.83 4.86 3.40
CA LEU A 91 -10.34 3.58 3.88
C LEU A 91 -11.08 3.74 5.21
N ALA A 92 -10.56 4.55 6.13
CA ALA A 92 -11.20 4.81 7.41
C ALA A 92 -12.55 5.53 7.25
N GLU A 93 -12.65 6.48 6.32
CA GLU A 93 -13.93 7.13 5.99
C GLU A 93 -14.93 6.14 5.35
N ARG A 94 -14.46 5.26 4.48
CA ARG A 94 -15.29 4.30 3.76
C ARG A 94 -15.72 3.11 4.62
N TYR A 95 -14.86 2.70 5.55
CA TYR A 95 -15.04 1.53 6.41
C TYR A 95 -14.81 1.85 7.90
N PRO A 96 -15.55 2.81 8.49
CA PRO A 96 -15.28 3.29 9.85
C PRO A 96 -15.39 2.18 10.90
N LEU A 97 -16.23 1.17 10.69
CA LEU A 97 -16.38 0.05 11.61
C LEU A 97 -15.14 -0.85 11.73
N ILE A 98 -14.24 -0.79 10.75
CA ILE A 98 -12.96 -1.52 10.79
C ILE A 98 -11.92 -0.76 11.61
N PHE A 99 -11.93 0.56 11.56
CA PHE A 99 -10.94 1.41 12.22
C PHE A 99 -11.36 1.81 13.65
N ALA A 100 -12.63 2.09 13.88
CA ALA A 100 -13.14 2.61 15.16
C ALA A 100 -12.90 1.73 16.41
N PRO A 101 -12.79 0.38 16.33
CA PRO A 101 -12.50 -0.43 17.50
C PRO A 101 -11.08 -0.27 18.05
N HIS A 102 -10.17 0.38 17.30
CA HIS A 102 -8.75 0.49 17.62
C HIS A 102 -8.42 1.92 18.10
N ASN A 103 -7.44 2.02 18.99
CA ASN A 103 -6.96 3.29 19.53
C ASN A 103 -5.47 3.55 19.23
N SER A 104 -4.83 2.65 18.48
CA SER A 104 -3.44 2.75 18.05
C SER A 104 -3.21 2.03 16.73
N ALA A 105 -2.17 2.41 16.02
CA ALA A 105 -1.73 1.74 14.79
C ALA A 105 -1.37 0.27 15.06
N GLU A 106 -0.65 0.00 16.16
CA GLU A 106 -0.32 -1.35 16.58
C GLU A 106 -1.57 -2.22 16.74
N SER A 107 -2.58 -1.75 17.49
CA SER A 107 -3.84 -2.47 17.71
C SER A 107 -4.57 -2.78 16.40
N PHE A 108 -4.60 -1.84 15.45
CA PHE A 108 -5.21 -2.03 14.15
C PHE A 108 -4.43 -3.06 13.30
N LEU A 109 -3.11 -2.90 13.18
CA LEU A 109 -2.25 -3.75 12.36
C LEU A 109 -2.22 -5.20 12.85
N LEU A 110 -2.33 -5.43 14.17
CA LEU A 110 -2.46 -6.78 14.76
C LEU A 110 -3.70 -7.51 14.24
N THR A 111 -4.76 -6.81 13.90
CA THR A 111 -6.02 -7.41 13.43
C THR A 111 -6.15 -7.41 11.90
N LEU A 112 -5.24 -6.72 11.20
CA LEU A 112 -5.34 -6.52 9.76
C LEU A 112 -5.40 -7.83 8.98
N ASN A 113 -4.63 -8.84 9.36
CA ASN A 113 -4.65 -10.14 8.70
C ASN A 113 -6.04 -10.81 8.79
N ALA A 114 -6.70 -10.74 9.94
CA ALA A 114 -8.05 -11.27 10.12
C ALA A 114 -9.11 -10.47 9.32
N ILE A 115 -8.88 -9.18 9.12
CA ILE A 115 -9.74 -8.30 8.33
C ILE A 115 -9.59 -8.60 6.82
N LEU A 116 -8.35 -8.76 6.37
CA LEU A 116 -8.07 -9.02 4.95
C LEU A 116 -8.37 -10.46 4.52
N HIS A 117 -8.28 -11.40 5.47
CA HIS A 117 -8.47 -12.83 5.24
C HIS A 117 -9.51 -13.43 6.20
N PRO A 118 -10.81 -13.05 6.08
CA PRO A 118 -11.86 -13.61 6.92
C PRO A 118 -11.93 -15.13 6.73
N GLY A 119 -11.57 -15.91 7.78
CA GLY A 119 -11.58 -17.37 7.73
C GLY A 119 -10.21 -18.05 7.84
N GLY A 120 -9.14 -17.30 8.02
CA GLY A 120 -7.81 -17.85 8.28
C GLY A 120 -6.73 -17.33 7.32
N THR A 121 -5.55 -17.91 7.41
CA THR A 121 -4.43 -17.61 6.50
C THR A 121 -4.85 -17.82 5.06
N ALA A 122 -4.55 -16.85 4.19
CA ALA A 122 -4.69 -17.04 2.76
C ALA A 122 -4.01 -18.35 2.36
N PRO A 123 -4.66 -19.23 1.56
CA PRO A 123 -4.00 -20.42 1.05
C PRO A 123 -2.69 -20.02 0.37
N ALA A 124 -1.65 -20.85 0.53
CA ALA A 124 -0.33 -20.57 -0.03
C ALA A 124 -0.36 -20.34 -1.57
N ASP A 125 -1.43 -20.79 -2.21
CA ASP A 125 -1.65 -20.77 -3.65
C ASP A 125 -2.53 -19.60 -4.13
N VAL A 126 -3.12 -18.81 -3.22
CA VAL A 126 -3.88 -17.61 -3.58
C VAL A 126 -2.90 -16.45 -3.65
N GLU A 127 -2.81 -15.84 -4.83
CA GLU A 127 -2.02 -14.63 -4.99
C GLU A 127 -2.51 -13.59 -3.98
N ALA A 128 -1.60 -13.22 -3.11
CA ALA A 128 -1.82 -12.22 -2.09
C ALA A 128 -2.29 -10.90 -2.71
N GLY A 129 -3.24 -10.24 -2.06
CA GLY A 129 -3.67 -8.90 -2.43
C GLY A 129 -2.49 -7.90 -2.40
N PRO A 130 -2.71 -6.66 -2.84
CA PRO A 130 -1.65 -5.63 -2.86
C PRO A 130 -1.09 -5.30 -1.46
N LEU A 131 -1.82 -5.63 -0.40
CA LEU A 131 -1.47 -5.40 1.01
C LEU A 131 -1.50 -6.71 1.82
N ASP A 132 -0.72 -7.72 1.38
CA ASP A 132 -0.57 -8.95 2.15
C ASP A 132 0.46 -8.76 3.27
N LEU A 133 -0.04 -8.21 4.38
CA LEU A 133 0.72 -8.00 5.60
C LEU A 133 0.32 -9.04 6.65
N GLU A 134 1.29 -9.73 7.21
CA GLU A 134 1.12 -10.65 8.34
C GLU A 134 1.95 -10.17 9.54
N VAL A 135 1.45 -10.40 10.75
CA VAL A 135 2.22 -10.15 11.97
C VAL A 135 3.17 -11.32 12.20
N LEU A 136 4.48 -11.07 12.14
CA LEU A 136 5.51 -12.09 12.41
C LEU A 136 5.90 -12.13 13.87
N GLU A 137 6.02 -10.95 14.50
CA GLU A 137 6.48 -10.81 15.87
C GLU A 137 5.91 -9.53 16.49
N VAL A 138 5.66 -9.57 17.80
CA VAL A 138 5.28 -8.41 18.61
C VAL A 138 6.43 -8.10 19.54
N GLU A 139 7.05 -6.94 19.40
CA GLU A 139 8.16 -6.47 20.23
C GLU A 139 7.65 -5.43 21.24
N PRO A 140 7.60 -5.72 22.57
CA PRO A 140 7.26 -4.71 23.56
C PRO A 140 8.43 -3.76 23.85
N PRO A 141 8.16 -2.45 24.16
CA PRO A 141 6.87 -1.78 24.08
C PRO A 141 6.64 -1.11 22.71
N GLY A 142 5.47 -1.38 22.09
CA GLY A 142 5.01 -0.63 20.92
C GLY A 142 5.71 -0.97 19.60
N GLY A 143 6.22 -2.19 19.46
CA GLY A 143 6.87 -2.65 18.24
C GLY A 143 6.18 -3.84 17.58
N LEU A 144 6.13 -3.85 16.24
CA LEU A 144 5.67 -4.96 15.42
C LEU A 144 6.70 -5.31 14.36
N VAL A 145 6.88 -6.61 14.12
CA VAL A 145 7.53 -7.08 12.90
C VAL A 145 6.44 -7.59 11.96
N LEU A 146 6.25 -6.87 10.86
CA LEU A 146 5.30 -7.22 9.82
C LEU A 146 6.01 -7.90 8.66
N GLY A 147 5.51 -9.07 8.26
CA GLY A 147 5.90 -9.75 7.03
C GLY A 147 5.07 -9.24 5.86
N TYR A 148 5.71 -9.01 4.72
CA TYR A 148 5.05 -8.74 3.47
C TYR A 148 5.55 -9.67 2.38
N ARG A 149 4.62 -10.29 1.65
CA ARG A 149 4.94 -11.15 0.50
C ARG A 149 3.90 -10.98 -0.60
N SER A 150 4.35 -10.57 -1.78
CA SER A 150 3.50 -10.50 -2.97
C SER A 150 4.36 -10.62 -4.23
N ALA A 151 3.87 -11.31 -5.24
CA ALA A 151 4.51 -11.36 -6.56
C ALA A 151 4.69 -9.96 -7.17
N ARG A 152 3.83 -9.02 -6.80
CA ARG A 152 3.87 -7.61 -7.23
C ARG A 152 4.98 -6.78 -6.60
N ARG A 153 5.60 -7.29 -5.50
CA ARG A 153 6.70 -6.62 -4.77
C ARG A 153 6.38 -5.17 -4.34
N LEU A 154 5.15 -4.92 -3.92
CA LEU A 154 4.67 -3.58 -3.51
C LEU A 154 5.03 -3.24 -2.06
N CYS A 155 6.22 -3.61 -1.59
CA CYS A 155 6.65 -3.35 -0.21
C CYS A 155 6.63 -1.86 0.15
N ALA A 156 6.97 -0.97 -0.78
CA ALA A 156 6.88 0.48 -0.56
C ALA A 156 5.42 0.95 -0.34
N LEU A 157 4.43 0.32 -1.00
CA LEU A 157 3.01 0.57 -0.72
C LEU A 157 2.64 0.13 0.70
N ALA A 158 3.13 -1.04 1.13
CA ALA A 158 2.91 -1.55 2.48
C ALA A 158 3.54 -0.64 3.55
N GLU A 159 4.78 -0.14 3.34
CA GLU A 159 5.40 0.86 4.22
C GLU A 159 4.54 2.14 4.31
N GLY A 160 4.06 2.63 3.16
CA GLY A 160 3.17 3.79 3.11
C GLY A 160 1.87 3.55 3.88
N PHE A 161 1.28 2.36 3.76
CA PHE A 161 0.08 1.99 4.50
C PHE A 161 0.31 1.96 6.02
N VAL A 162 1.42 1.39 6.48
CA VAL A 162 1.80 1.40 7.90
C VAL A 162 1.99 2.83 8.41
N THR A 163 2.68 3.68 7.63
CA THR A 163 2.87 5.09 7.96
C THR A 163 1.54 5.85 8.04
N GLY A 164 0.65 5.64 7.06
CA GLY A 164 -0.68 6.26 7.06
C GLY A 164 -1.55 5.79 8.22
N THR A 165 -1.38 4.54 8.66
CA THR A 165 -2.07 4.00 9.83
C THR A 165 -1.60 4.69 11.11
N ALA A 166 -0.29 4.90 11.27
CA ALA A 166 0.26 5.66 12.39
C ALA A 166 -0.29 7.10 12.40
N ASP A 167 -0.25 7.79 11.26
CA ASP A 167 -0.81 9.13 11.13
C ASP A 167 -2.29 9.21 11.54
N TYR A 168 -3.08 8.22 11.11
CA TYR A 168 -4.51 8.17 11.40
C TYR A 168 -4.81 8.07 12.90
N TYR A 169 -4.00 7.33 13.65
CA TYR A 169 -4.12 7.22 15.11
C TYR A 169 -3.32 8.28 15.88
N GLY A 170 -2.76 9.29 15.20
CA GLY A 170 -1.97 10.35 15.86
C GLY A 170 -0.63 9.87 16.40
N GLU A 171 -0.04 8.90 15.74
CA GLU A 171 1.26 8.31 16.10
C GLU A 171 2.30 8.60 15.01
N GLN A 172 3.56 8.45 15.38
CA GLN A 172 4.70 8.38 14.48
C GLN A 172 5.18 6.92 14.41
N VAL A 173 5.72 6.50 13.28
CA VAL A 173 6.33 5.19 13.13
C VAL A 173 7.72 5.30 12.53
N LEU A 174 8.68 4.60 13.15
CA LEU A 174 9.97 4.31 12.55
C LEU A 174 9.89 2.92 11.92
N ILE A 175 10.12 2.83 10.61
CA ILE A 175 10.12 1.57 9.87
C ILE A 175 11.56 1.26 9.45
N GLN A 176 12.04 0.08 9.81
CA GLN A 176 13.28 -0.50 9.31
C GLN A 176 12.95 -1.73 8.48
N GLN A 177 13.60 -1.91 7.34
CA GLN A 177 13.36 -3.06 6.46
C GLN A 177 14.64 -3.88 6.28
N PRO A 178 15.01 -4.72 7.27
CA PRO A 178 16.24 -5.50 7.22
C PRO A 178 16.23 -6.58 6.13
N ARG A 179 15.06 -7.01 5.67
CA ARG A 179 14.87 -7.96 4.57
C ARG A 179 13.87 -7.43 3.57
N CYS A 180 14.19 -7.50 2.28
CA CYS A 180 13.34 -6.99 1.22
C CYS A 180 13.36 -7.89 -0.01
N MET A 181 12.19 -8.19 -0.56
CA MET A 181 12.01 -8.98 -1.79
C MET A 181 12.67 -8.31 -3.01
N LEU A 182 12.78 -6.98 -3.02
CA LEU A 182 13.50 -6.26 -4.09
C LEU A 182 15.01 -6.51 -4.05
N HIS A 183 15.55 -6.97 -2.90
CA HIS A 183 16.94 -7.32 -2.70
C HIS A 183 17.19 -8.84 -2.67
N GLY A 184 16.24 -9.64 -3.18
CA GLY A 184 16.40 -11.09 -3.34
C GLY A 184 15.87 -11.94 -2.19
N GLU A 185 15.30 -11.35 -1.15
CA GLU A 185 14.71 -12.11 -0.04
C GLU A 185 13.35 -12.73 -0.43
N ALA A 186 12.98 -13.83 0.20
CA ALA A 186 11.70 -14.52 -0.04
C ALA A 186 10.48 -13.72 0.42
N ARG A 187 10.66 -12.85 1.43
CA ARG A 187 9.67 -11.90 1.97
C ARG A 187 10.35 -10.65 2.50
N CYS A 188 9.61 -9.57 2.59
CA CYS A 188 10.04 -8.40 3.33
C CYS A 188 9.76 -8.57 4.83
N ALA A 189 10.58 -7.95 5.69
CA ALA A 189 10.31 -7.77 7.10
C ALA A 189 10.35 -6.27 7.41
N LEU A 190 9.23 -5.73 7.86
CA LEU A 190 9.08 -4.34 8.29
C LEU A 190 9.10 -4.33 9.83
N VAL A 191 10.19 -3.86 10.42
CA VAL A 191 10.32 -3.64 11.86
C VAL A 191 9.78 -2.25 12.16
N CYS A 192 8.62 -2.19 12.80
CA CYS A 192 7.87 -0.95 13.05
C CYS A 192 7.92 -0.61 14.54
N THR A 193 8.35 0.61 14.88
CA THR A 193 8.31 1.14 16.25
C THR A 193 7.40 2.36 16.26
N PHE A 194 6.34 2.31 17.07
CA PHE A 194 5.34 3.36 17.18
C PHE A 194 5.60 4.23 18.41
N ALA A 195 5.33 5.54 18.28
CA ALA A 195 5.39 6.52 19.35
C ALA A 195 4.28 7.57 19.17
N PRO A 196 3.77 8.19 20.23
CA PRO A 196 2.85 9.31 20.10
C PRO A 196 3.43 10.41 19.21
N ALA A 197 2.58 11.05 18.39
CA ALA A 197 3.00 12.24 17.66
C ALA A 197 3.25 13.38 18.66
N ALA A 198 4.31 14.18 18.42
CA ALA A 198 4.70 15.29 19.29
C ALA A 198 3.72 16.47 19.19
#